data_c869a977f64799e1ac9bf7c5fe00c4f0
#
_entry.id   c869a977f64799e1ac9bf7c5fe00c4f0
#
_cell.length_a   1.000
_cell.length_b   1.000
_cell.length_c   1.000
_cell.angle_alpha   90.00
_cell.angle_beta   90.00
_cell.angle_gamma   90.00
#
_symmetry.space_group_name_H-M   'P 1'
#
loop_
_entity.id
_entity.type
_entity.pdbx_description
1 polymer ?
#
loop_
_entity_poly.entity_id
_entity_poly.type
_entity_poly.pdbx_seq_one_letter_code
_entity_poly.pdbx_strand_id
1 'polypeptide(L)'
;ARKKQYNYYRDQLLTFEEGDVEWKTLGEVCDIASGGTPSKKKLEYWSKGDVPWLKSESCNNIPVYSANHFITELGLNKSSAKLFQKGTTLMALVGATIFKTAYLEFESSTNQNMASIKPKEGSSIADKYVFYFLTNIYFELKAKMSNYGMLNLTTLRAFKIPIPFPEDPEKSFAEQSRIVAILDKFDTLTHSISEGLPREIELRQKQYEYYRDLLLNFPKPEPETEGVA
;
A
#
# COMPACT_ATOMS: atom_id res chain seq x y z
N ALA A 1 9.20 9.28 14.45
CA ALA A 1 10.47 8.59 14.18
C ALA A 1 10.26 7.42 13.20
N ARG A 2 9.36 6.45 13.44
CA ARG A 2 9.16 5.23 12.63
C ARG A 2 8.78 5.48 11.19
N LYS A 3 7.87 6.43 10.91
CA LYS A 3 7.49 6.78 9.52
C LYS A 3 8.67 7.35 8.72
N LYS A 4 9.57 8.10 9.37
CA LYS A 4 10.80 8.58 8.72
C LYS A 4 11.76 7.42 8.44
N GLN A 5 11.89 6.49 9.37
CA GLN A 5 12.70 5.28 9.24
C GLN A 5 12.17 4.37 8.12
N TYR A 6 10.85 4.14 8.06
CA TYR A 6 10.21 3.41 6.97
C TYR A 6 10.52 4.02 5.61
N ASN A 7 10.30 5.34 5.45
CA ASN A 7 10.58 6.01 4.19
C ASN A 7 12.05 5.87 3.79
N TYR A 8 12.98 6.03 4.74
CA TYR A 8 14.41 5.88 4.48
C TYR A 8 14.76 4.48 3.94
N TYR A 9 14.30 3.41 4.61
CA TYR A 9 14.59 2.05 4.15
C TYR A 9 13.88 1.71 2.84
N ARG A 10 12.65 2.20 2.64
CA ARG A 10 11.94 2.04 1.36
C ARG A 10 12.73 2.69 0.23
N ASP A 11 13.16 3.92 0.43
CA ASP A 11 13.94 4.66 -0.57
C ASP A 11 15.26 3.91 -0.88
N GLN A 12 15.97 3.40 0.14
CA GLN A 12 17.20 2.62 -0.05
C GLN A 12 16.97 1.31 -0.82
N LEU A 13 15.90 0.58 -0.52
CA LEU A 13 15.58 -0.72 -1.16
C LEU A 13 15.10 -0.56 -2.60
N LEU A 14 14.57 0.60 -2.96
CA LEU A 14 14.00 0.88 -4.29
C LEU A 14 14.84 1.86 -5.10
N THR A 15 16.04 2.22 -4.62
CA THR A 15 17.06 2.97 -5.36
C THR A 15 18.12 1.98 -5.83
N PHE A 16 18.41 2.01 -7.12
CA PHE A 16 19.38 1.12 -7.77
C PHE A 16 20.51 1.95 -8.38
N GLU A 17 21.71 1.40 -8.41
CA GLU A 17 22.83 2.00 -9.12
C GLU A 17 22.68 1.85 -10.63
N GLU A 18 23.33 2.75 -11.38
CA GLU A 18 23.31 2.69 -12.84
C GLU A 18 24.04 1.42 -13.32
N GLY A 19 23.35 0.58 -14.07
CA GLY A 19 23.86 -0.72 -14.54
C GLY A 19 23.33 -1.94 -13.78
N ASP A 20 22.79 -1.77 -12.57
CA ASP A 20 22.25 -2.90 -11.78
C ASP A 20 20.85 -3.32 -12.23
N VAL A 21 20.18 -2.47 -12.99
CA VAL A 21 18.79 -2.67 -13.42
C VAL A 21 18.58 -2.29 -14.87
N GLU A 22 17.61 -2.93 -15.50
CA GLU A 22 17.01 -2.47 -16.75
C GLU A 22 15.75 -1.65 -16.46
N TRP A 23 15.66 -0.46 -17.07
CA TRP A 23 14.47 0.38 -16.94
C TRP A 23 13.47 0.08 -18.05
N LYS A 24 12.36 -0.60 -17.72
CA LYS A 24 11.24 -0.87 -18.63
C LYS A 24 10.09 0.09 -18.38
N THR A 25 9.31 0.39 -19.42
CA THR A 25 8.09 1.17 -19.24
C THR A 25 6.98 0.31 -18.62
N LEU A 26 6.09 0.94 -17.84
CA LEU A 26 4.94 0.22 -17.27
C LEU A 26 4.07 -0.40 -18.38
N GLY A 27 3.97 0.23 -19.54
CA GLY A 27 3.20 -0.31 -20.68
C GLY A 27 3.82 -1.55 -21.30
N GLU A 28 5.14 -1.75 -21.20
CA GLU A 28 5.81 -2.98 -21.64
C GLU A 28 5.49 -4.16 -20.72
N VAL A 29 5.48 -3.93 -19.42
CA VAL A 29 5.47 -5.00 -18.41
C VAL A 29 4.15 -5.16 -17.66
N CYS A 30 3.23 -4.20 -17.77
CA CYS A 30 1.93 -4.21 -17.09
C CYS A 30 0.76 -3.99 -18.07
N ASP A 31 -0.37 -4.59 -17.77
CA ASP A 31 -1.65 -4.23 -18.32
C ASP A 31 -2.22 -3.03 -17.53
N ILE A 32 -2.57 -1.98 -18.28
CA ILE A 32 -3.04 -0.72 -17.68
C ILE A 32 -4.40 -0.35 -18.29
N ALA A 33 -5.39 -0.21 -17.42
CA ALA A 33 -6.75 0.16 -17.80
C ALA A 33 -7.33 1.18 -16.81
N SER A 34 -8.32 1.96 -17.22
CA SER A 34 -9.15 2.74 -16.31
C SER A 34 -10.40 1.98 -15.92
N GLY A 35 -10.90 2.25 -14.72
CA GLY A 35 -12.22 1.84 -14.30
C GLY A 35 -13.35 2.60 -15.00
N GLY A 36 -14.55 2.49 -14.46
CA GLY A 36 -15.74 3.16 -14.97
C GLY A 36 -16.79 3.35 -13.89
N THR A 37 -17.68 4.30 -14.14
CA THR A 37 -18.80 4.60 -13.24
C THR A 37 -20.11 4.22 -13.93
N PRO A 38 -20.86 3.24 -13.40
CA PRO A 38 -22.20 2.96 -13.90
C PRO A 38 -23.11 4.18 -13.79
N SER A 39 -24.08 4.31 -14.71
CA SER A 39 -25.00 5.44 -14.68
C SER A 39 -25.73 5.54 -13.35
N LYS A 40 -25.57 6.65 -12.64
CA LYS A 40 -26.28 6.93 -11.36
C LYS A 40 -27.78 7.06 -11.53
N LYS A 41 -28.27 7.32 -12.76
CA LYS A 41 -29.69 7.40 -13.06
C LYS A 41 -30.38 6.03 -13.05
N LYS A 42 -29.61 4.95 -13.17
CA LYS A 42 -30.10 3.58 -13.18
C LYS A 42 -29.90 2.98 -11.78
N LEU A 43 -30.96 3.06 -10.97
CA LEU A 43 -30.92 2.56 -9.59
C LEU A 43 -30.58 1.06 -9.51
N GLU A 44 -30.99 0.29 -10.52
CA GLU A 44 -30.70 -1.13 -10.70
C GLU A 44 -29.20 -1.47 -10.79
N TYR A 45 -28.33 -0.49 -11.12
CA TYR A 45 -26.88 -0.67 -11.16
C TYR A 45 -26.22 -0.52 -9.78
N TRP A 46 -26.95 -0.01 -8.78
CA TRP A 46 -26.41 0.36 -7.47
C TRP A 46 -27.14 -0.30 -6.29
N SER A 47 -28.46 -0.47 -6.42
CA SER A 47 -29.30 -0.97 -5.33
C SER A 47 -29.00 -2.44 -5.05
N LYS A 48 -28.65 -2.74 -3.78
CA LYS A 48 -28.28 -4.09 -3.32
C LYS A 48 -27.11 -4.69 -4.09
N GLY A 49 -26.17 -3.83 -4.56
CA GLY A 49 -24.94 -4.28 -5.19
C GLY A 49 -24.05 -5.04 -4.21
N ASP A 50 -23.31 -6.00 -4.73
CA ASP A 50 -22.36 -6.87 -4.02
C ASP A 50 -20.95 -6.81 -4.61
N VAL A 51 -20.80 -6.26 -5.82
CA VAL A 51 -19.50 -6.03 -6.46
C VAL A 51 -18.85 -4.77 -5.86
N PRO A 52 -17.72 -4.89 -5.15
CA PRO A 52 -17.03 -3.75 -4.57
C PRO A 52 -16.65 -2.72 -5.64
N TRP A 53 -16.84 -1.44 -5.34
CA TRP A 53 -16.52 -0.35 -6.24
C TRP A 53 -15.82 0.79 -5.50
N LEU A 54 -14.61 1.10 -5.92
CA LEU A 54 -13.74 2.08 -5.28
C LEU A 54 -13.70 3.41 -6.03
N LYS A 55 -13.46 4.47 -5.28
CA LYS A 55 -13.19 5.82 -5.79
C LYS A 55 -11.75 6.20 -5.53
N SER A 56 -11.28 7.26 -6.21
CA SER A 56 -9.91 7.77 -6.09
C SER A 56 -9.48 8.13 -4.66
N GLU A 57 -10.43 8.42 -3.77
CA GLU A 57 -10.17 8.67 -2.35
C GLU A 57 -9.62 7.43 -1.61
N SER A 58 -9.79 6.23 -2.18
CA SER A 58 -9.19 5.00 -1.67
C SER A 58 -7.68 4.91 -1.91
N CYS A 59 -7.13 5.73 -2.82
CA CYS A 59 -5.69 5.79 -3.05
C CYS A 59 -5.00 6.64 -1.99
N ASN A 60 -4.38 5.99 -1.01
CA ASN A 60 -3.68 6.63 0.11
C ASN A 60 -2.26 6.08 0.33
N ASN A 61 -1.65 5.46 -0.68
CA ASN A 61 -0.33 4.81 -0.64
C ASN A 61 -0.26 3.64 0.36
N ILE A 62 -1.39 2.96 0.55
CA ILE A 62 -1.53 1.78 1.42
C ILE A 62 -2.40 0.71 0.74
N PRO A 63 -2.31 -0.56 1.17
CA PRO A 63 -3.24 -1.59 0.74
C PRO A 63 -4.70 -1.27 1.14
N VAL A 64 -5.65 -1.71 0.31
CA VAL A 64 -7.10 -1.59 0.55
C VAL A 64 -7.68 -2.97 0.77
N TYR A 65 -8.39 -3.14 1.89
CA TYR A 65 -8.93 -4.43 2.35
C TYR A 65 -10.46 -4.51 2.26
N SER A 66 -11.15 -3.37 2.01
CA SER A 66 -12.61 -3.32 1.91
C SER A 66 -13.07 -2.13 1.06
N ALA A 67 -14.30 -2.17 0.59
CA ALA A 67 -14.97 -1.10 -0.14
C ALA A 67 -16.15 -0.55 0.64
N ASN A 68 -16.41 0.76 0.50
CA ASN A 68 -17.58 1.43 1.08
C ASN A 68 -18.73 1.60 0.07
N HIS A 69 -18.48 1.28 -1.19
CA HIS A 69 -19.48 1.38 -2.26
C HIS A 69 -19.52 0.09 -3.03
N PHE A 70 -20.72 -0.24 -3.53
CA PHE A 70 -20.94 -1.45 -4.29
C PHE A 70 -21.79 -1.14 -5.53
N ILE A 71 -21.59 -1.91 -6.58
CA ILE A 71 -22.41 -1.92 -7.79
C ILE A 71 -22.98 -3.33 -7.96
N THR A 72 -24.05 -3.44 -8.73
CA THR A 72 -24.59 -4.76 -9.07
C THR A 72 -23.79 -5.39 -10.21
N GLU A 73 -23.88 -6.71 -10.39
CA GLU A 73 -23.35 -7.38 -11.58
C GLU A 73 -23.92 -6.79 -12.87
N LEU A 74 -25.22 -6.40 -12.84
CA LEU A 74 -25.84 -5.72 -13.98
C LEU A 74 -25.15 -4.39 -14.27
N GLY A 75 -24.83 -3.61 -13.23
CA GLY A 75 -24.07 -2.37 -13.34
C GLY A 75 -22.66 -2.60 -13.88
N LEU A 76 -21.98 -3.65 -13.44
CA LEU A 76 -20.67 -4.06 -13.96
C LEU A 76 -20.74 -4.41 -15.45
N ASN A 77 -21.67 -5.30 -15.83
CA ASN A 77 -21.75 -5.88 -17.18
C ASN A 77 -22.38 -4.93 -18.22
N LYS A 78 -23.19 -3.95 -17.81
CA LYS A 78 -23.93 -3.04 -18.71
C LYS A 78 -23.40 -1.61 -18.65
N SER A 79 -22.18 -1.39 -18.16
CA SER A 79 -21.53 -0.07 -18.13
C SER A 79 -20.06 -0.15 -18.56
N SER A 80 -19.33 0.96 -18.38
CA SER A 80 -17.88 1.01 -18.60
C SER A 80 -17.08 0.49 -17.39
N ALA A 81 -17.73 0.06 -16.32
CA ALA A 81 -17.06 -0.51 -15.16
C ALA A 81 -16.30 -1.80 -15.54
N LYS A 82 -15.20 -2.05 -14.86
CA LYS A 82 -14.37 -3.24 -15.05
C LYS A 82 -14.06 -3.84 -13.68
N LEU A 83 -14.00 -5.15 -13.59
CA LEU A 83 -13.55 -5.86 -12.41
C LEU A 83 -12.02 -6.03 -12.47
N PHE A 84 -11.32 -5.67 -11.42
CA PHE A 84 -9.88 -5.85 -11.26
C PHE A 84 -9.61 -6.87 -10.16
N GLN A 85 -8.68 -7.75 -10.41
CA GLN A 85 -8.32 -8.83 -9.51
C GLN A 85 -7.54 -8.33 -8.30
N LYS A 86 -7.58 -9.11 -7.21
CA LYS A 86 -6.60 -9.00 -6.12
C LYS A 86 -5.18 -8.95 -6.68
N GLY A 87 -4.30 -8.20 -6.03
CA GLY A 87 -2.92 -8.01 -6.49
C GLY A 87 -2.75 -6.88 -7.51
N THR A 88 -3.82 -6.16 -7.88
CA THR A 88 -3.73 -5.01 -8.79
C THR A 88 -3.32 -3.77 -8.01
N THR A 89 -2.34 -3.05 -8.53
CA THR A 89 -2.04 -1.68 -8.08
C THR A 89 -2.98 -0.71 -8.73
N LEU A 90 -3.59 0.16 -7.95
CA LEU A 90 -4.41 1.28 -8.41
C LEU A 90 -3.62 2.57 -8.27
N MET A 91 -3.83 3.52 -9.20
CA MET A 91 -3.29 4.89 -9.11
C MET A 91 -4.37 5.90 -9.41
N ALA A 92 -4.50 6.91 -8.56
CA ALA A 92 -5.42 8.02 -8.79
C ALA A 92 -4.89 8.92 -9.91
N LEU A 93 -5.76 9.23 -10.87
CA LEU A 93 -5.43 10.00 -12.08
C LEU A 93 -5.75 11.49 -11.95
N VAL A 94 -6.55 11.90 -10.95
CA VAL A 94 -7.04 13.27 -10.82
C VAL A 94 -7.19 13.69 -9.37
N GLY A 95 -7.29 15.01 -9.16
CA GLY A 95 -7.69 15.62 -7.89
C GLY A 95 -6.60 15.61 -6.82
N ALA A 96 -7.00 15.76 -5.56
CA ALA A 96 -6.08 15.85 -4.42
C ALA A 96 -5.27 14.56 -4.17
N THR A 97 -5.76 13.43 -4.66
CA THR A 97 -5.11 12.12 -4.55
C THR A 97 -4.28 11.74 -5.77
N ILE A 98 -4.15 12.62 -6.78
CA ILE A 98 -3.37 12.33 -8.00
C ILE A 98 -2.00 11.74 -7.66
N PHE A 99 -1.58 10.71 -8.41
CA PHE A 99 -0.37 9.89 -8.23
C PHE A 99 -0.34 9.01 -6.97
N LYS A 100 -1.27 9.16 -6.04
CA LYS A 100 -1.35 8.21 -4.92
C LYS A 100 -1.79 6.84 -5.42
N THR A 101 -1.24 5.82 -4.81
CA THR A 101 -1.51 4.41 -5.12
C THR A 101 -2.40 3.75 -4.07
N ALA A 102 -2.94 2.60 -4.43
CA ALA A 102 -3.53 1.62 -3.53
C ALA A 102 -3.22 0.21 -4.06
N TYR A 103 -3.15 -0.78 -3.18
CA TYR A 103 -2.97 -2.18 -3.56
C TYR A 103 -4.23 -2.96 -3.22
N LEU A 104 -4.82 -3.67 -4.18
CA LEU A 104 -6.04 -4.43 -3.97
C LEU A 104 -5.76 -5.77 -3.25
N GLU A 105 -6.27 -5.92 -2.04
CA GLU A 105 -6.26 -7.19 -1.32
C GLU A 105 -7.54 -8.03 -1.57
N PHE A 106 -8.42 -7.57 -2.44
CA PHE A 106 -9.65 -8.24 -2.88
C PHE A 106 -10.01 -7.80 -4.31
N GLU A 107 -10.93 -8.49 -4.95
CA GLU A 107 -11.45 -8.07 -6.27
C GLU A 107 -12.36 -6.86 -6.14
N SER A 108 -12.18 -5.87 -7.00
CA SER A 108 -12.97 -4.64 -6.98
C SER A 108 -13.06 -3.98 -8.34
N SER A 109 -14.15 -3.31 -8.60
CA SER A 109 -14.27 -2.32 -9.65
C SER A 109 -13.85 -0.94 -9.14
N THR A 110 -13.60 0.01 -10.05
CA THR A 110 -13.21 1.38 -9.69
C THR A 110 -13.89 2.40 -10.58
N ASN A 111 -13.88 3.67 -10.18
CA ASN A 111 -14.31 4.75 -11.06
C ASN A 111 -13.26 5.03 -12.16
N GLN A 112 -13.63 5.86 -13.13
CA GLN A 112 -12.78 6.25 -14.26
C GLN A 112 -11.58 7.14 -13.87
N ASN A 113 -11.56 7.66 -12.65
CA ASN A 113 -10.49 8.52 -12.12
C ASN A 113 -9.32 7.72 -11.53
N MET A 114 -9.34 6.41 -11.72
CA MET A 114 -8.29 5.50 -11.28
C MET A 114 -7.81 4.64 -12.44
N ALA A 115 -6.51 4.42 -12.50
CA ALA A 115 -5.90 3.40 -13.33
C ALA A 115 -5.63 2.14 -12.52
N SER A 116 -5.89 0.99 -13.11
CA SER A 116 -5.38 -0.31 -12.68
C SER A 116 -4.05 -0.59 -13.38
N ILE A 117 -3.10 -1.15 -12.66
CA ILE A 117 -1.77 -1.51 -13.13
C ILE A 117 -1.50 -2.93 -12.62
N LYS A 118 -1.52 -3.90 -13.52
CA LYS A 118 -1.30 -5.32 -13.20
C LYS A 118 -0.16 -5.85 -14.04
N PRO A 119 0.88 -6.47 -13.47
CA PRO A 119 1.89 -7.18 -14.24
C PRO A 119 1.26 -8.12 -15.25
N LYS A 120 1.79 -8.12 -16.47
CA LYS A 120 1.36 -9.05 -17.52
C LYS A 120 1.71 -10.47 -17.13
N GLU A 121 0.88 -11.41 -17.56
CA GLU A 121 1.19 -12.83 -17.41
C GLU A 121 2.53 -13.14 -18.10
N GLY A 122 3.41 -13.85 -17.39
CA GLY A 122 4.77 -14.14 -17.87
C GLY A 122 5.77 -12.99 -17.76
N SER A 123 5.36 -11.78 -17.32
CA SER A 123 6.32 -10.75 -16.94
C SER A 123 6.97 -11.13 -15.61
N SER A 124 8.30 -11.09 -15.53
CA SER A 124 9.03 -11.41 -14.30
C SER A 124 8.96 -10.28 -13.27
N ILE A 125 7.73 -9.74 -13.04
CA ILE A 125 7.51 -8.64 -12.10
C ILE A 125 6.48 -9.05 -11.05
N ALA A 126 6.83 -8.83 -9.77
CA ALA A 126 5.94 -9.10 -8.66
C ALA A 126 4.88 -7.99 -8.51
N ASP A 127 3.63 -8.38 -8.28
CA ASP A 127 2.49 -7.46 -8.12
C ASP A 127 2.77 -6.34 -7.11
N LYS A 128 3.21 -6.70 -5.90
CA LYS A 128 3.49 -5.74 -4.83
C LYS A 128 4.75 -4.90 -5.05
N TYR A 129 5.68 -5.37 -5.87
CA TYR A 129 6.85 -4.59 -6.25
C TYR A 129 6.45 -3.33 -7.03
N VAL A 130 5.50 -3.47 -7.97
CA VAL A 130 4.91 -2.34 -8.70
C VAL A 130 4.27 -1.34 -7.75
N PHE A 131 3.49 -1.82 -6.78
CA PHE A 131 2.86 -0.96 -5.78
C PHE A 131 3.88 -0.19 -4.95
N TYR A 132 4.88 -0.86 -4.40
CA TYR A 132 5.89 -0.21 -3.56
C TYR A 132 6.75 0.76 -4.34
N PHE A 133 7.14 0.41 -5.57
CA PHE A 133 7.90 1.31 -6.42
C PHE A 133 7.12 2.59 -6.76
N LEU A 134 5.89 2.48 -7.24
CA LEU A 134 5.05 3.63 -7.57
C LEU A 134 4.71 4.48 -6.33
N THR A 135 4.53 3.85 -5.18
CA THR A 135 4.36 4.55 -3.91
C THR A 135 5.63 5.32 -3.52
N ASN A 136 6.81 4.76 -3.79
CA ASN A 136 8.09 5.40 -3.50
C ASN A 136 8.29 6.69 -4.28
N ILE A 137 8.04 6.66 -5.58
CA ILE A 137 8.22 7.82 -6.46
C ILE A 137 7.09 8.86 -6.40
N TYR A 138 6.08 8.67 -5.53
CA TYR A 138 4.92 9.57 -5.41
C TYR A 138 5.29 11.04 -5.26
N PHE A 139 6.22 11.37 -4.34
CA PHE A 139 6.60 12.75 -4.08
C PHE A 139 7.38 13.35 -5.26
N GLU A 140 8.18 12.57 -5.94
CA GLU A 140 8.91 12.97 -7.15
C GLU A 140 7.92 13.26 -8.29
N LEU A 141 6.96 12.37 -8.54
CA LEU A 141 5.91 12.57 -9.53
C LEU A 141 5.11 13.84 -9.22
N LYS A 142 4.71 14.02 -7.97
CA LYS A 142 3.96 15.20 -7.54
C LYS A 142 4.75 16.50 -7.73
N ALA A 143 6.05 16.50 -7.49
CA ALA A 143 6.90 17.66 -7.69
C ALA A 143 7.13 17.98 -9.18
N LYS A 144 7.46 16.96 -9.99
CA LYS A 144 7.71 17.12 -11.43
C LYS A 144 6.45 17.45 -12.23
N MET A 145 5.31 16.96 -11.79
CA MET A 145 4.04 17.06 -12.50
C MET A 145 3.01 17.92 -11.73
N SER A 146 3.47 18.90 -10.94
CA SER A 146 2.61 19.76 -10.12
C SER A 146 1.55 20.52 -10.92
N ASN A 147 1.82 20.82 -12.19
CA ASN A 147 0.92 21.53 -13.11
C ASN A 147 -0.02 20.60 -13.89
N TYR A 148 0.06 19.27 -13.69
CA TYR A 148 -0.84 18.32 -14.35
C TYR A 148 -2.17 18.24 -13.56
N GLY A 149 -3.25 18.73 -14.14
CA GLY A 149 -4.59 18.59 -13.57
C GLY A 149 -5.12 17.16 -13.65
N MET A 150 -4.60 16.36 -14.61
CA MET A 150 -5.00 14.96 -14.85
C MET A 150 -3.85 14.17 -15.47
N LEU A 151 -3.59 12.98 -14.92
CA LEU A 151 -2.71 11.98 -15.52
C LEU A 151 -3.54 11.12 -16.50
N ASN A 152 -3.11 11.03 -17.74
CA ASN A 152 -3.72 10.12 -18.73
C ASN A 152 -2.99 8.77 -18.78
N LEU A 153 -3.66 7.74 -19.32
CA LEU A 153 -3.09 6.38 -19.37
C LEU A 153 -1.86 6.27 -20.30
N THR A 154 -1.77 7.11 -21.33
CA THR A 154 -0.61 7.11 -22.22
C THR A 154 0.65 7.57 -21.48
N THR A 155 0.55 8.65 -20.72
CA THR A 155 1.64 9.14 -19.88
C THR A 155 2.00 8.11 -18.78
N LEU A 156 0.98 7.49 -18.16
CA LEU A 156 1.21 6.46 -17.14
C LEU A 156 1.96 5.24 -17.72
N ARG A 157 1.61 4.80 -18.93
CA ARG A 157 2.32 3.71 -19.61
C ARG A 157 3.80 4.01 -19.87
N ALA A 158 4.16 5.28 -20.04
CA ALA A 158 5.55 5.71 -20.26
C ALA A 158 6.37 5.81 -18.97
N PHE A 159 5.78 5.67 -17.78
CA PHE A 159 6.54 5.63 -16.54
C PHE A 159 7.44 4.41 -16.54
N LYS A 160 8.68 4.61 -16.07
CA LYS A 160 9.67 3.53 -16.02
C LYS A 160 9.69 2.87 -14.65
N ILE A 161 9.93 1.57 -14.64
CA ILE A 161 10.12 0.75 -13.45
C ILE A 161 11.44 0.00 -13.57
N PRO A 162 12.29 -0.05 -12.53
CA PRO A 162 13.55 -0.78 -12.57
C PRO A 162 13.33 -2.28 -12.39
N ILE A 163 13.98 -3.06 -13.25
CA ILE A 163 13.98 -4.52 -13.21
C ILE A 163 15.37 -4.98 -12.79
N PRO A 164 15.56 -5.45 -11.56
CA PRO A 164 16.85 -5.96 -11.11
C PRO A 164 17.20 -7.25 -11.84
N PHE A 165 18.50 -7.50 -12.05
CA PHE A 165 19.00 -8.71 -12.71
C PHE A 165 18.27 -9.03 -14.03
N PRO A 166 18.30 -8.17 -15.04
CA PRO A 166 17.47 -8.29 -16.24
C PRO A 166 17.77 -9.57 -17.06
N GLU A 167 18.98 -10.11 -16.96
CA GLU A 167 19.41 -11.32 -17.66
C GLU A 167 18.99 -12.62 -16.96
N ASP A 168 18.50 -12.54 -15.71
CA ASP A 168 18.11 -13.69 -14.89
C ASP A 168 16.73 -13.46 -14.28
N PRO A 169 15.65 -13.93 -14.94
CA PRO A 169 14.28 -13.72 -14.46
C PRO A 169 13.98 -14.30 -13.07
N GLU A 170 14.60 -15.45 -12.72
CA GLU A 170 14.40 -16.07 -11.41
C GLU A 170 15.04 -15.24 -10.30
N LYS A 171 16.28 -14.78 -10.52
CA LYS A 171 16.99 -13.91 -9.60
C LYS A 171 16.32 -12.55 -9.50
N SER A 172 15.82 -12.02 -10.61
CA SER A 172 15.02 -10.78 -10.64
C SER A 172 13.81 -10.90 -9.74
N PHE A 173 13.01 -11.94 -9.92
CA PHE A 173 11.80 -12.17 -9.13
C PHE A 173 12.10 -12.42 -7.65
N ALA A 174 13.20 -13.15 -7.35
CA ALA A 174 13.65 -13.40 -5.98
C ALA A 174 14.03 -12.09 -5.27
N GLU A 175 14.76 -11.18 -5.95
CA GLU A 175 15.14 -9.88 -5.37
C GLU A 175 13.92 -8.97 -5.16
N GLN A 176 13.02 -8.89 -6.12
CA GLN A 176 11.76 -8.16 -5.96
C GLN A 176 10.95 -8.70 -4.78
N SER A 177 10.86 -10.03 -4.65
CA SER A 177 10.16 -10.69 -3.53
C SER A 177 10.84 -10.40 -2.19
N ARG A 178 12.17 -10.34 -2.14
CA ARG A 178 12.94 -9.96 -0.94
C ARG A 178 12.61 -8.53 -0.52
N ILE A 179 12.61 -7.60 -1.48
CA ILE A 179 12.26 -6.20 -1.23
C ILE A 179 10.82 -6.10 -0.70
N VAL A 180 9.86 -6.76 -1.35
CA VAL A 180 8.46 -6.79 -0.94
C VAL A 180 8.32 -7.33 0.49
N ALA A 181 8.97 -8.46 0.82
CA ALA A 181 8.88 -9.07 2.14
C ALA A 181 9.40 -8.15 3.26
N ILE A 182 10.45 -7.38 2.98
CA ILE A 182 10.98 -6.39 3.94
C ILE A 182 9.97 -5.25 4.13
N LEU A 183 9.44 -4.69 3.02
CA LEU A 183 8.51 -3.57 3.06
C LEU A 183 7.17 -3.95 3.68
N ASP A 184 6.66 -5.17 3.45
CA ASP A 184 5.46 -5.70 4.09
C ASP A 184 5.60 -5.79 5.62
N LYS A 185 6.77 -6.20 6.12
CA LYS A 185 7.06 -6.19 7.57
C LYS A 185 7.03 -4.78 8.15
N PHE A 186 7.62 -3.82 7.45
CA PHE A 186 7.58 -2.42 7.88
C PHE A 186 6.16 -1.84 7.83
N ASP A 187 5.38 -2.19 6.80
CA ASP A 187 4.00 -1.75 6.66
C ASP A 187 3.14 -2.28 7.81
N THR A 188 3.27 -3.57 8.12
CA THR A 188 2.62 -4.19 9.29
C THR A 188 2.99 -3.48 10.59
N LEU A 189 4.26 -3.19 10.82
CA LEU A 189 4.73 -2.50 12.04
C LEU A 189 4.26 -1.04 12.16
N THR A 190 3.97 -0.38 11.03
CA THR A 190 3.58 1.04 11.01
C THR A 190 2.08 1.26 10.95
N HIS A 191 1.32 0.33 10.36
CA HIS A 191 -0.11 0.48 10.11
C HIS A 191 -1.01 -0.57 10.79
N SER A 192 -0.43 -1.63 11.39
CA SER A 192 -1.22 -2.62 12.11
C SER A 192 -1.81 -2.05 13.39
N ILE A 193 -3.11 -2.30 13.58
CA ILE A 193 -3.85 -1.91 14.79
C ILE A 193 -3.46 -2.80 15.99
N SER A 194 -3.00 -4.03 15.75
CA SER A 194 -2.73 -5.03 16.77
C SER A 194 -1.24 -5.30 17.03
N GLU A 195 -0.38 -5.17 16.03
CA GLU A 195 1.01 -5.64 16.11
C GLU A 195 2.08 -4.53 16.11
N GLY A 196 1.80 -3.37 15.69
CA GLY A 196 2.80 -2.30 15.64
C GLY A 196 2.90 -1.52 16.94
N LEU A 197 2.50 -0.28 16.86
CA LEU A 197 2.53 0.68 17.96
C LEU A 197 1.75 0.24 19.20
N PRO A 198 0.56 -0.39 19.11
CA PRO A 198 -0.18 -0.82 20.29
C PRO A 198 0.58 -1.87 21.12
N ARG A 199 1.19 -2.87 20.47
CA ARG A 199 2.00 -3.89 21.16
C ARG A 199 3.26 -3.29 21.81
N GLU A 200 3.89 -2.32 21.16
CA GLU A 200 5.04 -1.64 21.76
C GLU A 200 4.65 -0.83 23.00
N ILE A 201 3.50 -0.14 22.96
CA ILE A 201 2.96 0.59 24.12
C ILE A 201 2.72 -0.38 25.27
N GLU A 202 2.07 -1.52 25.01
CA GLU A 202 1.83 -2.56 26.01
C GLU A 202 3.13 -3.09 26.62
N LEU A 203 4.13 -3.41 25.81
CA LEU A 203 5.43 -3.90 26.25
C LEU A 203 6.19 -2.86 27.08
N ARG A 204 6.14 -1.59 26.66
CA ARG A 204 6.76 -0.49 27.44
C ARG A 204 6.03 -0.23 28.75
N GLN A 205 4.73 -0.38 28.78
CA GLN A 205 3.96 -0.25 30.01
C GLN A 205 4.30 -1.35 31.01
N LYS A 206 4.41 -2.60 30.56
CA LYS A 206 4.89 -3.72 31.39
C LYS A 206 6.31 -3.49 31.91
N GLN A 207 7.19 -2.97 31.04
CA GLN A 207 8.57 -2.62 31.43
C GLN A 207 8.58 -1.50 32.47
N TYR A 208 7.76 -0.46 32.32
CA TYR A 208 7.63 0.63 33.27
C TYR A 208 7.10 0.11 34.64
N GLU A 209 6.04 -0.72 34.63
CA GLU A 209 5.48 -1.32 35.84
C GLU A 209 6.52 -2.15 36.58
N TYR A 210 7.28 -2.99 35.88
CA TYR A 210 8.36 -3.79 36.46
C TYR A 210 9.41 -2.92 37.13
N TYR A 211 9.94 -1.89 36.48
CA TYR A 211 10.96 -1.02 37.05
C TYR A 211 10.41 -0.14 38.18
N ARG A 212 9.16 0.33 38.03
CA ARG A 212 8.48 1.07 39.10
C ARG A 212 8.42 0.23 40.38
N ASP A 213 7.95 -1.00 40.26
CA ASP A 213 7.78 -1.89 41.41
C ASP A 213 9.14 -2.29 42.01
N LEU A 214 10.16 -2.49 41.17
CA LEU A 214 11.53 -2.76 41.65
C LEU A 214 12.13 -1.58 42.39
N LEU A 215 11.94 -0.34 41.93
CA LEU A 215 12.54 0.87 42.49
C LEU A 215 11.77 1.38 43.72
N LEU A 216 10.47 1.12 43.80
CA LEU A 216 9.60 1.61 44.87
C LEU A 216 9.27 0.55 45.92
N ASN A 217 9.80 -0.66 45.79
CA ASN A 217 9.62 -1.72 46.79
C ASN A 217 10.65 -1.57 47.92
N PHE A 218 10.35 -0.64 48.83
CA PHE A 218 11.17 -0.45 50.01
C PHE A 218 10.92 -1.56 51.05
N PRO A 219 11.96 -2.01 51.80
CA PRO A 219 11.74 -2.92 52.92
C PRO A 219 10.79 -2.31 53.93
N LYS A 220 9.77 -3.05 54.33
CA LYS A 220 8.88 -2.61 55.41
C LYS A 220 9.74 -2.53 56.68
N PRO A 221 9.60 -1.45 57.50
CA PRO A 221 10.26 -1.39 58.82
C PRO A 221 9.77 -2.58 59.63
N GLU A 222 10.72 -3.28 60.33
CA GLU A 222 10.36 -4.32 61.25
C GLU A 222 9.47 -3.74 62.37
N PRO A 223 8.43 -4.45 62.82
CA PRO A 223 7.62 -4.00 63.93
C PRO A 223 8.49 -3.93 65.15
N GLU A 224 8.52 -2.77 65.83
CA GLU A 224 9.15 -2.60 67.09
C GLU A 224 8.57 -3.64 68.06
N THR A 225 9.41 -4.59 68.53
CA THR A 225 9.05 -5.48 69.63
C THR A 225 8.97 -4.62 70.89
N GLU A 226 7.75 -4.26 71.31
CA GLU A 226 7.54 -3.70 72.65
C GLU A 226 8.08 -4.70 73.65
N GLY A 227 9.16 -4.30 74.32
CA GLY A 227 9.70 -5.02 75.40
C GLY A 227 8.70 -5.01 76.57
N VAL A 228 8.16 -6.19 76.90
CA VAL A 228 7.42 -6.40 78.13
C VAL A 228 8.40 -6.36 79.29
N ALA A 229 8.29 -5.32 80.13
CA ALA A 229 8.93 -5.22 81.42
C ALA A 229 8.09 -5.89 82.51
#